data_0f4442ec067dc7637d6d11b981040711
#
_entry.id   0f4442ec067dc7637d6d11b981040711
#
_cell.length_a   1.000
_cell.length_b   1.000
_cell.length_c   1.000
_cell.angle_alpha   90.00
_cell.angle_beta   90.00
_cell.angle_gamma   90.00
#
_symmetry.space_group_name_H-M   'P 1'
#
loop_
_entity.id
_entity.type
_entity.pdbx_description
1 polymer ?
#
loop_
_entity_poly.entity_id
_entity_poly.type
_entity_poly.pdbx_seq_one_letter_code
_entity_poly.pdbx_strand_id
1 'polypeptide(L)'
;IPTVYTFHTNLYDYTYYVTKGIEPFDSIAKKIVKKLMKIYTTHTTSLIVPSVKTASMMKSIGIKKEINIVPTGLELERFKIHNEEHTKQIKEEYHLSNHFNLISLGRLAEEKSLDLIIEAMPDIIKRNPDIRLFIIGDGPAKNSLMQLTHDLEMDNYIRFAGCQSADVIPDFYYSGDLFVSASLTETQGLTFIEAMASSLPVLARYDSNLDPVIVEGKNGHFFYSKEEYIEKVVELSHKDLTSYKEYAVKHAQQFDSHTFYEGVMQVYDTSIDHFENCFIVSSITPNDKLVSIELTSGKRKVALECSLEDVESFHLVKGARINHDVIDILKEKQNVRQLYFKAIKLLSYHDYCFNDLVKRLETYGDFNEIEIMKCMALLTDRHLIDDRKYVKNYIEATLKKGKGFKKAILDLKNKDIPEHLIEEEIEKFDETEEKDYALNIVDQLYSNNSKLSPQGLIQKIKRTLFNKGFSQNTIESVMSTYDFEFSHERTLSLLRRECEKTY
;
A
#
# COMPACT_ATOMS: atom_id res chain seq x y z
N ILE A 1 11.53 -2.63 -28.66
CA ILE A 1 10.25 -2.03 -29.06
C ILE A 1 9.38 -1.97 -27.81
N PRO A 2 8.75 -0.83 -27.47
CA PRO A 2 7.82 -0.78 -26.36
C PRO A 2 6.63 -1.70 -26.63
N THR A 3 6.18 -2.37 -25.59
CA THR A 3 5.08 -3.34 -25.70
C THR A 3 4.06 -2.99 -24.64
N VAL A 4 2.82 -2.78 -25.03
CA VAL A 4 1.68 -2.56 -24.13
C VAL A 4 0.81 -3.81 -24.17
N TYR A 5 0.51 -4.36 -23.00
CA TYR A 5 -0.39 -5.50 -22.86
C TYR A 5 -1.75 -5.05 -22.34
N THR A 6 -2.81 -5.32 -23.10
CA THR A 6 -4.17 -4.99 -22.70
C THR A 6 -4.87 -6.21 -22.14
N PHE A 7 -5.41 -6.08 -20.94
CA PHE A 7 -6.05 -7.15 -20.19
C PHE A 7 -7.57 -6.90 -20.15
N HIS A 8 -8.32 -7.64 -20.96
CA HIS A 8 -9.79 -7.50 -21.05
C HIS A 8 -10.55 -8.61 -20.32
N THR A 9 -9.92 -9.77 -20.08
CA THR A 9 -10.60 -10.95 -19.54
C THR A 9 -9.91 -11.41 -18.27
N ASN A 10 -10.68 -11.54 -17.19
CA ASN A 10 -10.15 -12.09 -15.93
C ASN A 10 -9.98 -13.61 -16.03
N LEU A 11 -8.88 -14.06 -16.62
CA LEU A 11 -8.55 -15.49 -16.79
C LEU A 11 -8.54 -16.25 -15.45
N TYR A 12 -8.36 -15.53 -14.34
CA TYR A 12 -8.34 -16.13 -13.00
C TYR A 12 -9.70 -16.68 -12.58
N ASP A 13 -10.78 -15.99 -12.94
CA ASP A 13 -12.16 -16.40 -12.66
C ASP A 13 -12.62 -17.48 -13.66
N TYR A 14 -12.00 -17.57 -14.83
CA TYR A 14 -12.32 -18.57 -15.84
C TYR A 14 -11.72 -19.95 -15.57
N THR A 15 -10.85 -20.12 -14.58
CA THR A 15 -10.32 -21.45 -14.21
C THR A 15 -11.44 -22.40 -13.81
N TYR A 16 -12.51 -21.90 -13.17
CA TYR A 16 -13.70 -22.66 -12.82
C TYR A 16 -14.30 -23.47 -13.99
N TYR A 17 -14.33 -22.89 -15.20
CA TYR A 17 -14.90 -23.58 -16.37
C TYR A 17 -14.07 -24.77 -16.81
N VAL A 18 -12.77 -24.74 -16.62
CA VAL A 18 -11.85 -25.84 -16.97
C VAL A 18 -11.86 -26.90 -15.90
N THR A 19 -11.90 -26.50 -14.64
CA THR A 19 -11.77 -27.38 -13.48
C THR A 19 -13.12 -27.82 -12.91
N LYS A 20 -14.25 -27.24 -13.37
CA LYS A 20 -15.60 -27.42 -12.83
C LYS A 20 -15.67 -27.18 -11.31
N GLY A 21 -14.82 -26.29 -10.82
CA GLY A 21 -14.74 -25.96 -9.39
C GLY A 21 -14.22 -27.09 -8.48
N ILE A 22 -13.64 -28.16 -9.05
CA ILE A 22 -13.15 -29.28 -8.27
C ILE A 22 -11.82 -28.90 -7.61
N GLU A 23 -11.79 -28.74 -6.30
CA GLU A 23 -10.55 -28.64 -5.53
C GLU A 23 -9.85 -30.02 -5.46
N PRO A 24 -8.50 -30.14 -5.59
CA PRO A 24 -7.48 -29.07 -5.64
C PRO A 24 -7.15 -28.54 -7.04
N PHE A 25 -7.84 -29.01 -8.10
CA PHE A 25 -7.50 -28.67 -9.49
C PHE A 25 -7.68 -27.18 -9.79
N ASP A 26 -8.70 -26.54 -9.21
CA ASP A 26 -8.94 -25.09 -9.38
C ASP A 26 -7.81 -24.26 -8.77
N SER A 27 -7.33 -24.64 -7.59
CA SER A 27 -6.19 -23.98 -6.95
C SER A 27 -4.90 -24.10 -7.78
N ILE A 28 -4.66 -25.25 -8.42
CA ILE A 28 -3.52 -25.47 -9.30
C ILE A 28 -3.66 -24.62 -10.57
N ALA A 29 -4.84 -24.62 -11.20
CA ALA A 29 -5.12 -23.81 -12.39
C ALA A 29 -4.92 -22.32 -12.11
N LYS A 30 -5.40 -21.80 -10.98
CA LYS A 30 -5.18 -20.42 -10.53
C LYS A 30 -3.70 -20.09 -10.35
N LYS A 31 -2.89 -21.00 -9.80
CA LYS A 31 -1.44 -20.81 -9.69
C LYS A 31 -0.75 -20.76 -11.05
N ILE A 32 -1.18 -21.60 -12.00
CA ILE A 32 -0.66 -21.61 -13.37
C ILE A 32 -1.01 -20.29 -14.06
N VAL A 33 -2.27 -19.85 -14.01
CA VAL A 33 -2.72 -18.56 -14.58
C VAL A 33 -1.92 -17.41 -14.00
N LYS A 34 -1.74 -17.36 -12.67
CA LYS A 34 -0.91 -16.35 -12.01
C LYS A 34 0.54 -16.34 -12.53
N LYS A 35 1.13 -17.51 -12.73
CA LYS A 35 2.49 -17.62 -13.28
C LYS A 35 2.55 -17.13 -14.74
N LEU A 36 1.59 -17.54 -15.57
CA LEU A 36 1.49 -17.10 -16.97
C LEU A 36 1.32 -15.57 -17.05
N MET A 37 0.42 -14.99 -16.28
CA MET A 37 0.23 -13.54 -16.23
C MET A 37 1.53 -12.80 -15.87
N LYS A 38 2.30 -13.32 -14.90
CA LYS A 38 3.61 -12.75 -14.57
C LYS A 38 4.59 -12.84 -15.74
N ILE A 39 4.64 -13.98 -16.44
CA ILE A 39 5.52 -14.15 -17.60
C ILE A 39 5.16 -13.16 -18.70
N TYR A 40 3.87 -13.05 -19.07
CA TYR A 40 3.44 -12.11 -20.11
C TYR A 40 3.72 -10.65 -19.75
N THR A 41 3.54 -10.29 -18.49
CA THR A 41 3.76 -8.91 -18.05
C THR A 41 5.24 -8.57 -17.80
N THR A 42 6.12 -9.55 -17.65
CA THR A 42 7.56 -9.30 -17.39
C THR A 42 8.22 -8.51 -18.50
N HIS A 43 7.85 -8.74 -19.75
CA HIS A 43 8.48 -8.14 -20.93
C HIS A 43 7.68 -6.96 -21.52
N THR A 44 6.58 -6.56 -20.88
CA THR A 44 5.79 -5.41 -21.33
C THR A 44 6.31 -4.11 -20.71
N THR A 45 6.13 -3.00 -21.43
CA THR A 45 6.45 -1.65 -20.94
C THR A 45 5.37 -1.18 -19.98
N SER A 46 4.10 -1.25 -20.42
CA SER A 46 2.92 -0.83 -19.65
C SER A 46 1.77 -1.84 -19.80
N LEU A 47 0.83 -1.77 -18.87
CA LEU A 47 -0.40 -2.57 -18.89
C LEU A 47 -1.60 -1.65 -19.00
N ILE A 48 -2.61 -2.08 -19.76
CA ILE A 48 -3.94 -1.48 -19.79
C ILE A 48 -4.92 -2.46 -19.17
N VAL A 49 -5.75 -1.98 -18.26
CA VAL A 49 -6.82 -2.75 -17.60
C VAL A 49 -8.12 -1.95 -17.62
N PRO A 50 -9.30 -2.60 -17.65
CA PRO A 50 -10.57 -1.90 -17.79
C PRO A 50 -11.09 -1.27 -16.51
N SER A 51 -10.60 -1.69 -15.32
CA SER A 51 -11.17 -1.24 -14.04
C SER A 51 -10.15 -1.20 -12.91
N VAL A 52 -10.48 -0.44 -11.85
CA VAL A 52 -9.70 -0.34 -10.60
C VAL A 52 -9.57 -1.70 -9.91
N LYS A 53 -10.64 -2.51 -9.89
CA LYS A 53 -10.63 -3.86 -9.31
C LYS A 53 -9.63 -4.75 -10.04
N THR A 54 -9.62 -4.71 -11.38
CA THR A 54 -8.64 -5.46 -12.18
C THR A 54 -7.22 -4.99 -11.92
N ALA A 55 -6.99 -3.67 -11.81
CA ALA A 55 -5.68 -3.12 -11.44
C ALA A 55 -5.21 -3.61 -10.05
N SER A 56 -6.11 -3.59 -9.08
CA SER A 56 -5.84 -4.06 -7.71
C SER A 56 -5.53 -5.57 -7.68
N MET A 57 -6.27 -6.36 -8.44
CA MET A 57 -6.02 -7.79 -8.61
C MET A 57 -4.63 -8.03 -9.22
N MET A 58 -4.26 -7.31 -10.29
CA MET A 58 -2.93 -7.40 -10.90
C MET A 58 -1.81 -7.09 -9.89
N LYS A 59 -1.98 -6.05 -9.09
CA LYS A 59 -1.03 -5.71 -8.00
C LYS A 59 -0.94 -6.81 -6.95
N SER A 60 -2.08 -7.39 -6.55
CA SER A 60 -2.14 -8.45 -5.52
C SER A 60 -1.41 -9.73 -5.93
N ILE A 61 -1.39 -10.06 -7.22
CA ILE A 61 -0.64 -11.20 -7.75
C ILE A 61 0.86 -10.90 -7.94
N GLY A 62 1.30 -9.68 -7.62
CA GLY A 62 2.70 -9.26 -7.60
C GLY A 62 3.22 -8.72 -8.92
N ILE A 63 2.36 -8.16 -9.77
CA ILE A 63 2.78 -7.41 -10.96
C ILE A 63 3.20 -6.01 -10.50
N LYS A 64 4.45 -5.64 -10.81
CA LYS A 64 5.07 -4.37 -10.43
C LYS A 64 5.13 -3.34 -11.57
N LYS A 65 4.60 -3.69 -12.74
CA LYS A 65 4.57 -2.80 -13.91
C LYS A 65 3.56 -1.67 -13.72
N GLU A 66 3.75 -0.59 -14.45
CA GLU A 66 2.77 0.47 -14.55
C GLU A 66 1.46 -0.07 -15.09
N ILE A 67 0.36 0.21 -14.41
CA ILE A 67 -0.98 -0.26 -14.76
C ILE A 67 -1.84 0.97 -15.02
N ASN A 68 -2.26 1.12 -16.26
CA ASN A 68 -3.13 2.19 -16.71
C ASN A 68 -4.57 1.68 -16.77
N ILE A 69 -5.48 2.41 -16.16
CA ILE A 69 -6.90 2.09 -16.15
C ILE A 69 -7.54 2.83 -17.33
N VAL A 70 -7.88 2.07 -18.38
CA VAL A 70 -8.56 2.58 -19.56
C VAL A 70 -9.79 1.71 -19.78
N PRO A 71 -10.98 2.19 -19.40
CA PRO A 71 -12.23 1.45 -19.62
C PRO A 71 -12.42 1.11 -21.09
N THR A 72 -12.87 -0.11 -21.38
CA THR A 72 -13.15 -0.57 -22.75
C THR A 72 -14.23 0.29 -23.39
N GLY A 73 -13.96 0.81 -24.56
CA GLY A 73 -14.91 1.65 -25.31
C GLY A 73 -15.91 0.84 -26.12
N LEU A 74 -17.07 1.43 -26.30
CA LEU A 74 -18.15 0.90 -27.10
C LEU A 74 -18.53 1.92 -28.19
N GLU A 75 -18.99 1.41 -29.34
CA GLU A 75 -19.63 2.22 -30.39
C GLU A 75 -21.05 2.59 -29.94
N LEU A 76 -21.16 3.64 -29.12
CA LEU A 76 -22.42 3.99 -28.44
C LEU A 76 -23.46 4.55 -29.43
N GLU A 77 -23.05 5.10 -30.57
CA GLU A 77 -23.97 5.67 -31.55
C GLU A 77 -24.97 4.62 -32.06
N ARG A 78 -24.55 3.37 -32.21
CA ARG A 78 -25.43 2.28 -32.61
C ARG A 78 -26.56 2.00 -31.62
N PHE A 79 -26.39 2.32 -30.35
CA PHE A 79 -27.39 2.11 -29.29
C PHE A 79 -28.35 3.30 -29.12
N LYS A 80 -28.07 4.42 -29.75
CA LYS A 80 -28.96 5.60 -29.77
C LYS A 80 -30.04 5.51 -30.82
N ILE A 81 -29.87 4.61 -31.81
CA ILE A 81 -30.77 4.44 -32.92
C ILE A 81 -31.37 3.05 -32.82
N HIS A 82 -32.69 2.97 -32.94
CA HIS A 82 -33.43 1.71 -32.99
C HIS A 82 -34.52 1.77 -34.09
N ASN A 83 -34.96 0.62 -34.53
CA ASN A 83 -36.08 0.52 -35.46
C ASN A 83 -37.41 0.45 -34.66
N GLU A 84 -38.16 1.56 -34.65
CA GLU A 84 -39.41 1.65 -33.89
C GLU A 84 -40.43 0.58 -34.25
N GLU A 85 -40.55 0.24 -35.54
CA GLU A 85 -41.48 -0.81 -36.01
C GLU A 85 -41.03 -2.19 -35.53
N HIS A 86 -39.72 -2.49 -35.59
CA HIS A 86 -39.19 -3.76 -35.08
C HIS A 86 -39.30 -3.85 -33.55
N THR A 87 -39.03 -2.75 -32.83
CA THR A 87 -39.23 -2.69 -31.37
C THR A 87 -40.71 -2.96 -31.01
N LYS A 88 -41.67 -2.44 -31.79
CA LYS A 88 -43.08 -2.72 -31.57
C LYS A 88 -43.42 -4.18 -31.88
N GLN A 89 -42.90 -4.76 -32.94
CA GLN A 89 -43.05 -6.18 -33.28
C GLN A 89 -42.49 -7.08 -32.14
N ILE A 90 -41.34 -6.76 -31.59
CA ILE A 90 -40.76 -7.46 -30.42
C ILE A 90 -41.73 -7.40 -29.25
N LYS A 91 -42.27 -6.22 -28.92
CA LYS A 91 -43.23 -6.08 -27.82
C LYS A 91 -44.51 -6.90 -28.01
N GLU A 92 -45.00 -6.98 -29.25
CA GLU A 92 -46.19 -7.79 -29.60
C GLU A 92 -45.88 -9.29 -29.56
N GLU A 93 -44.78 -9.73 -30.18
CA GLU A 93 -44.36 -11.14 -30.26
C GLU A 93 -44.12 -11.76 -28.86
N TYR A 94 -43.45 -11.01 -27.97
CA TYR A 94 -43.10 -11.49 -26.64
C TYR A 94 -44.11 -11.07 -25.57
N HIS A 95 -45.28 -10.52 -25.94
CA HIS A 95 -46.33 -10.08 -25.01
C HIS A 95 -45.85 -9.07 -23.96
N LEU A 96 -45.09 -8.08 -24.39
CA LEU A 96 -44.49 -7.03 -23.55
C LEU A 96 -45.28 -5.70 -23.62
N SER A 97 -46.24 -5.59 -24.58
CA SER A 97 -47.01 -4.36 -24.76
C SER A 97 -47.85 -4.00 -23.54
N ASN A 98 -47.84 -2.73 -23.17
CA ASN A 98 -48.55 -2.16 -21.99
C ASN A 98 -48.10 -2.72 -20.64
N HIS A 99 -46.91 -3.27 -20.56
CA HIS A 99 -46.30 -3.77 -19.32
C HIS A 99 -45.03 -3.00 -19.00
N PHE A 100 -44.61 -3.04 -17.72
CA PHE A 100 -43.29 -2.58 -17.29
C PHE A 100 -42.28 -3.72 -17.52
N ASN A 101 -41.35 -3.52 -18.43
CA ASN A 101 -40.49 -4.57 -18.93
C ASN A 101 -39.07 -4.51 -18.33
N LEU A 102 -38.72 -5.54 -17.60
CA LEU A 102 -37.36 -5.76 -17.13
C LEU A 102 -36.54 -6.46 -18.22
N ILE A 103 -35.41 -5.91 -18.62
CA ILE A 103 -34.53 -6.50 -19.64
C ILE A 103 -33.30 -7.10 -18.94
N SER A 104 -33.00 -8.35 -19.27
CA SER A 104 -31.71 -8.96 -18.95
C SER A 104 -31.09 -9.49 -20.24
N LEU A 105 -29.90 -9.03 -20.60
CA LEU A 105 -29.23 -9.38 -21.84
C LEU A 105 -27.80 -9.87 -21.55
N GLY A 106 -27.45 -11.00 -22.15
CA GLY A 106 -26.12 -11.56 -22.08
C GLY A 106 -26.06 -13.07 -22.20
N ARG A 107 -24.89 -13.64 -21.95
CA ARG A 107 -24.70 -15.09 -21.93
C ARG A 107 -25.45 -15.69 -20.74
N LEU A 108 -26.28 -16.73 -21.01
CA LEU A 108 -27.01 -17.45 -19.96
C LEU A 108 -26.11 -18.49 -19.31
N ALA A 109 -25.41 -18.07 -18.26
CA ALA A 109 -24.47 -18.91 -17.54
C ALA A 109 -24.61 -18.68 -16.02
N GLU A 110 -24.11 -19.62 -15.25
CA GLU A 110 -24.27 -19.67 -13.79
C GLU A 110 -23.76 -18.39 -13.09
N GLU A 111 -22.65 -17.83 -13.57
CA GLU A 111 -22.07 -16.60 -13.01
C GLU A 111 -22.95 -15.36 -13.17
N LYS A 112 -23.95 -15.40 -14.04
CA LYS A 112 -24.92 -14.29 -14.23
C LYS A 112 -26.06 -14.33 -13.20
N SER A 113 -26.19 -15.42 -12.45
CA SER A 113 -27.16 -15.59 -11.36
C SER A 113 -28.58 -15.16 -11.74
N LEU A 114 -29.03 -15.51 -12.97
CA LEU A 114 -30.38 -15.22 -13.46
C LEU A 114 -31.47 -15.99 -12.70
N ASP A 115 -31.12 -17.10 -12.07
CA ASP A 115 -31.94 -17.84 -11.14
C ASP A 115 -32.49 -16.97 -10.01
N LEU A 116 -31.66 -16.11 -9.39
CA LEU A 116 -32.09 -15.15 -8.36
C LEU A 116 -33.18 -14.20 -8.89
N ILE A 117 -33.01 -13.67 -10.12
CA ILE A 117 -33.98 -12.77 -10.74
C ILE A 117 -35.29 -13.50 -11.03
N ILE A 118 -35.23 -14.72 -11.58
CA ILE A 118 -36.41 -15.57 -11.86
C ILE A 118 -37.16 -15.95 -10.58
N GLU A 119 -36.42 -16.37 -9.56
CA GLU A 119 -36.99 -16.71 -8.25
C GLU A 119 -37.66 -15.53 -7.51
N ALA A 120 -37.27 -14.28 -7.86
CA ALA A 120 -37.90 -13.10 -7.29
C ALA A 120 -39.25 -12.75 -7.97
N MET A 121 -39.45 -13.21 -9.20
CA MET A 121 -40.63 -12.82 -9.99
C MET A 121 -41.99 -13.16 -9.32
N PRO A 122 -42.21 -14.31 -8.68
CA PRO A 122 -43.49 -14.59 -8.01
C PRO A 122 -43.88 -13.52 -6.98
N ASP A 123 -42.92 -13.03 -6.20
CA ASP A 123 -43.18 -12.02 -5.18
C ASP A 123 -43.30 -10.59 -5.79
N ILE A 124 -42.62 -10.35 -6.89
CA ILE A 124 -42.77 -9.10 -7.69
C ILE A 124 -44.18 -9.05 -8.29
N ILE A 125 -44.65 -10.14 -8.94
CA ILE A 125 -45.92 -10.17 -9.61
C ILE A 125 -47.11 -10.10 -8.62
N LYS A 126 -47.00 -10.65 -7.41
CA LYS A 126 -47.97 -10.46 -6.33
C LYS A 126 -48.15 -8.95 -5.99
N ARG A 127 -47.09 -8.15 -6.10
CA ARG A 127 -47.13 -6.71 -5.76
C ARG A 127 -47.50 -5.85 -6.95
N ASN A 128 -47.02 -6.21 -8.15
CA ASN A 128 -47.33 -5.52 -9.41
C ASN A 128 -47.45 -6.55 -10.55
N PRO A 129 -48.66 -6.96 -10.96
CA PRO A 129 -48.89 -7.96 -12.02
C PRO A 129 -48.59 -7.46 -13.43
N ASP A 130 -48.32 -6.17 -13.60
CA ASP A 130 -48.00 -5.58 -14.90
C ASP A 130 -46.50 -5.67 -15.29
N ILE A 131 -45.68 -6.25 -14.44
CA ILE A 131 -44.24 -6.42 -14.70
C ILE A 131 -44.00 -7.66 -15.57
N ARG A 132 -43.07 -7.55 -16.49
CA ARG A 132 -42.56 -8.66 -17.34
C ARG A 132 -41.05 -8.73 -17.23
N LEU A 133 -40.51 -9.93 -17.30
CA LEU A 133 -39.07 -10.16 -17.42
C LEU A 133 -38.74 -10.70 -18.81
N PHE A 134 -37.89 -10.02 -19.54
CA PHE A 134 -37.47 -10.40 -20.88
C PHE A 134 -35.96 -10.71 -20.87
N ILE A 135 -35.64 -11.98 -21.14
CA ILE A 135 -34.27 -12.50 -21.10
C ILE A 135 -33.79 -12.73 -22.55
N ILE A 136 -32.73 -12.04 -22.93
CA ILE A 136 -32.14 -12.07 -24.25
C ILE A 136 -30.74 -12.69 -24.16
N GLY A 137 -30.50 -13.75 -24.91
CA GLY A 137 -29.24 -14.46 -24.96
C GLY A 137 -29.38 -15.97 -24.99
N ASP A 138 -28.25 -16.63 -25.03
CA ASP A 138 -28.16 -18.10 -25.00
C ASP A 138 -26.98 -18.54 -24.13
N GLY A 139 -26.95 -19.79 -23.72
CA GLY A 139 -25.86 -20.33 -22.93
C GLY A 139 -26.21 -21.61 -22.18
N PRO A 140 -25.23 -22.16 -21.44
CA PRO A 140 -25.38 -23.48 -20.80
C PRO A 140 -26.49 -23.53 -19.75
N ALA A 141 -26.86 -22.41 -19.13
CA ALA A 141 -27.91 -22.36 -18.11
C ALA A 141 -29.34 -22.18 -18.69
N LYS A 142 -29.50 -22.00 -20.00
CA LYS A 142 -30.81 -21.72 -20.63
C LYS A 142 -31.89 -22.72 -20.21
N ASN A 143 -31.63 -24.01 -20.39
CA ASN A 143 -32.63 -25.06 -20.13
C ASN A 143 -33.01 -25.11 -18.64
N SER A 144 -32.06 -24.97 -17.73
CA SER A 144 -32.34 -24.94 -16.29
C SER A 144 -33.14 -23.70 -15.87
N LEU A 145 -32.85 -22.53 -16.47
CA LEU A 145 -33.61 -21.30 -16.23
C LEU A 145 -35.05 -21.38 -16.77
N MET A 146 -35.24 -21.98 -17.95
CA MET A 146 -36.59 -22.22 -18.49
C MET A 146 -37.37 -23.21 -17.61
N GLN A 147 -36.73 -24.30 -17.14
CA GLN A 147 -37.35 -25.23 -16.22
C GLN A 147 -37.74 -24.54 -14.90
N LEU A 148 -36.85 -23.74 -14.32
CA LEU A 148 -37.12 -22.95 -13.12
C LEU A 148 -38.33 -22.01 -13.32
N THR A 149 -38.43 -21.37 -14.49
CA THR A 149 -39.57 -20.51 -14.84
C THR A 149 -40.88 -21.31 -14.82
N HIS A 150 -40.86 -22.50 -15.40
CA HIS A 150 -42.02 -23.38 -15.45
C HIS A 150 -42.41 -23.90 -14.07
N ASP A 151 -41.45 -24.34 -13.28
CA ASP A 151 -41.67 -24.86 -11.90
C ASP A 151 -42.27 -23.79 -10.96
N LEU A 152 -41.99 -22.52 -11.21
CA LEU A 152 -42.54 -21.36 -10.52
C LEU A 152 -43.85 -20.84 -11.09
N GLU A 153 -44.40 -21.46 -12.16
CA GLU A 153 -45.60 -21.04 -12.86
C GLU A 153 -45.54 -19.62 -13.45
N MET A 154 -44.30 -19.19 -13.85
CA MET A 154 -44.03 -17.84 -14.34
C MET A 154 -43.95 -17.71 -15.86
N ASP A 155 -44.35 -18.74 -16.65
CA ASP A 155 -44.30 -18.76 -18.11
C ASP A 155 -45.03 -17.58 -18.76
N ASN A 156 -46.07 -17.04 -18.09
CA ASN A 156 -46.83 -15.89 -18.59
C ASN A 156 -46.16 -14.56 -18.34
N TYR A 157 -45.15 -14.48 -17.47
CA TYR A 157 -44.50 -13.27 -17.00
C TYR A 157 -43.04 -13.17 -17.44
N ILE A 158 -42.40 -14.30 -17.82
CA ILE A 158 -41.02 -14.38 -18.26
C ILE A 158 -40.94 -14.84 -19.70
N ARG A 159 -40.16 -14.16 -20.51
CA ARG A 159 -39.93 -14.47 -21.92
C ARG A 159 -38.45 -14.65 -22.21
N PHE A 160 -38.14 -15.60 -23.10
CA PHE A 160 -36.79 -15.89 -23.57
C PHE A 160 -36.72 -15.67 -25.08
N ALA A 161 -35.88 -14.70 -25.53
CA ALA A 161 -35.70 -14.40 -26.95
C ALA A 161 -34.62 -15.24 -27.63
N GLY A 162 -33.78 -15.94 -26.82
CA GLY A 162 -32.62 -16.62 -27.40
C GLY A 162 -31.51 -15.64 -27.81
N CYS A 163 -30.56 -16.16 -28.59
CA CYS A 163 -29.44 -15.35 -29.10
C CYS A 163 -29.94 -14.47 -30.27
N GLN A 164 -29.62 -13.18 -30.21
CA GLN A 164 -29.96 -12.20 -31.22
C GLN A 164 -28.70 -11.68 -31.94
N SER A 165 -28.83 -11.22 -33.18
CA SER A 165 -27.71 -10.61 -33.89
C SER A 165 -27.38 -9.24 -33.33
N ALA A 166 -26.10 -8.87 -33.35
CA ALA A 166 -25.63 -7.61 -32.78
C ALA A 166 -26.35 -6.37 -33.36
N ASP A 167 -26.78 -6.43 -34.60
CA ASP A 167 -27.40 -5.29 -35.32
C ASP A 167 -28.80 -4.94 -34.79
N VAL A 168 -29.53 -5.92 -34.25
CA VAL A 168 -30.90 -5.72 -33.74
C VAL A 168 -30.95 -5.58 -32.21
N ILE A 169 -29.83 -5.77 -31.50
CA ILE A 169 -29.78 -5.65 -30.04
C ILE A 169 -30.33 -4.30 -29.53
N PRO A 170 -30.07 -3.14 -30.17
CA PRO A 170 -30.69 -1.90 -29.73
C PRO A 170 -32.20 -1.96 -29.62
N ASP A 171 -32.90 -2.59 -30.60
CA ASP A 171 -34.36 -2.71 -30.64
C ASP A 171 -34.88 -3.52 -29.41
N PHE A 172 -34.12 -4.52 -28.98
CA PHE A 172 -34.41 -5.27 -27.75
C PHE A 172 -34.24 -4.44 -26.49
N TYR A 173 -33.20 -3.60 -26.38
CA TYR A 173 -33.06 -2.68 -25.24
C TYR A 173 -34.23 -1.68 -25.18
N TYR A 174 -34.60 -1.09 -26.34
CA TYR A 174 -35.73 -0.14 -26.42
C TYR A 174 -37.11 -0.79 -26.17
N SER A 175 -37.21 -2.12 -26.17
CA SER A 175 -38.42 -2.82 -25.74
C SER A 175 -38.62 -2.82 -24.22
N GLY A 176 -37.63 -2.40 -23.43
CA GLY A 176 -37.62 -2.41 -21.98
C GLY A 176 -37.81 -1.05 -21.31
N ASP A 177 -37.98 -1.11 -19.99
CA ASP A 177 -38.08 0.06 -19.09
C ASP A 177 -36.96 0.11 -18.07
N LEU A 178 -36.41 -1.05 -17.68
CA LEU A 178 -35.34 -1.20 -16.71
C LEU A 178 -34.43 -2.37 -17.10
N PHE A 179 -33.12 -2.14 -17.15
CA PHE A 179 -32.15 -3.22 -17.31
C PHE A 179 -31.81 -3.82 -15.97
N VAL A 180 -31.83 -5.16 -15.85
CA VAL A 180 -31.61 -5.88 -14.58
C VAL A 180 -30.51 -6.94 -14.72
N SER A 181 -29.63 -7.05 -13.72
CA SER A 181 -28.60 -8.09 -13.68
C SER A 181 -28.23 -8.47 -12.24
N ALA A 182 -28.09 -9.77 -11.99
CA ALA A 182 -27.61 -10.31 -10.72
C ALA A 182 -26.16 -10.84 -10.79
N SER A 183 -25.45 -10.52 -11.87
CA SER A 183 -24.07 -10.96 -12.08
C SER A 183 -23.12 -10.54 -10.95
N LEU A 184 -22.25 -11.46 -10.53
CA LEU A 184 -21.23 -11.23 -9.48
C LEU A 184 -19.81 -11.05 -10.04
N THR A 185 -19.63 -11.24 -11.35
CA THR A 185 -18.30 -11.32 -11.96
C THR A 185 -18.22 -10.41 -13.20
N GLU A 186 -18.57 -9.16 -13.04
CA GLU A 186 -18.36 -8.20 -14.11
C GLU A 186 -16.89 -7.75 -14.16
N THR A 187 -16.35 -7.62 -15.36
CA THR A 187 -15.04 -6.98 -15.57
C THR A 187 -15.16 -5.47 -15.74
N GLN A 188 -16.23 -5.03 -16.39
CA GLN A 188 -16.58 -3.62 -16.60
C GLN A 188 -18.09 -3.40 -16.73
N GLY A 189 -18.85 -4.45 -17.10
CA GLY A 189 -20.30 -4.34 -17.29
C GLY A 189 -20.69 -3.69 -18.63
N LEU A 190 -20.18 -4.20 -19.75
CA LEU A 190 -20.47 -3.63 -21.08
C LEU A 190 -21.96 -3.60 -21.40
N THR A 191 -22.72 -4.63 -21.05
CA THR A 191 -24.18 -4.69 -21.26
C THR A 191 -24.94 -3.61 -20.49
N PHE A 192 -24.43 -3.17 -19.33
CA PHE A 192 -24.98 -2.02 -18.59
C PHE A 192 -24.77 -0.71 -19.35
N ILE A 193 -23.58 -0.54 -19.97
CA ILE A 193 -23.25 0.64 -20.74
C ILE A 193 -24.11 0.67 -22.02
N GLU A 194 -24.31 -0.46 -22.68
CA GLU A 194 -25.20 -0.62 -23.84
C GLU A 194 -26.64 -0.26 -23.45
N ALA A 195 -27.16 -0.79 -22.36
CA ALA A 195 -28.47 -0.49 -21.84
C ALA A 195 -28.65 1.01 -21.56
N MET A 196 -27.68 1.63 -20.89
CA MET A 196 -27.71 3.07 -20.61
C MET A 196 -27.65 3.91 -21.90
N ALA A 197 -26.82 3.51 -22.88
CA ALA A 197 -26.79 4.18 -24.18
C ALA A 197 -28.12 4.07 -24.94
N SER A 198 -28.87 2.97 -24.70
CA SER A 198 -30.24 2.76 -25.19
C SER A 198 -31.31 3.38 -24.27
N SER A 199 -30.94 4.34 -23.45
CA SER A 199 -31.86 5.06 -22.55
C SER A 199 -32.53 4.20 -21.46
N LEU A 200 -31.92 3.08 -21.05
CA LEU A 200 -32.42 2.26 -19.95
C LEU A 200 -31.69 2.57 -18.62
N PRO A 201 -32.42 2.88 -17.55
CA PRO A 201 -31.87 2.82 -16.21
C PRO A 201 -31.48 1.39 -15.86
N VAL A 202 -30.57 1.22 -14.89
CA VAL A 202 -30.03 -0.10 -14.56
C VAL A 202 -30.26 -0.45 -13.09
N LEU A 203 -30.54 -1.72 -12.81
CA LEU A 203 -30.62 -2.28 -11.47
C LEU A 203 -29.70 -3.50 -11.39
N ALA A 204 -28.63 -3.39 -10.63
CA ALA A 204 -27.57 -4.38 -10.58
C ALA A 204 -27.34 -4.95 -9.18
N ARG A 205 -27.00 -6.22 -9.08
CA ARG A 205 -26.37 -6.71 -7.87
C ARG A 205 -25.03 -6.01 -7.70
N TYR A 206 -24.70 -5.59 -6.47
CA TYR A 206 -23.49 -4.82 -6.22
C TYR A 206 -22.22 -5.59 -6.62
N ASP A 207 -21.44 -4.99 -7.47
CA ASP A 207 -20.05 -5.33 -7.79
C ASP A 207 -19.25 -4.04 -7.94
N SER A 208 -18.13 -3.93 -7.26
CA SER A 208 -17.27 -2.74 -7.29
C SER A 208 -16.71 -2.39 -8.68
N ASN A 209 -16.75 -3.30 -9.67
CA ASN A 209 -16.46 -2.96 -11.06
C ASN A 209 -17.53 -2.09 -11.70
N LEU A 210 -18.75 -2.07 -11.15
CA LEU A 210 -19.85 -1.27 -11.63
C LEU A 210 -19.91 0.13 -10.98
N ASP A 211 -19.11 0.41 -9.94
CA ASP A 211 -19.06 1.74 -9.31
C ASP A 211 -18.82 2.90 -10.30
N PRO A 212 -17.96 2.77 -11.34
CA PRO A 212 -17.81 3.81 -12.35
C PRO A 212 -18.98 3.88 -13.35
N VAL A 213 -19.75 2.80 -13.49
CA VAL A 213 -20.83 2.65 -14.46
C VAL A 213 -22.17 3.10 -13.88
N ILE A 214 -22.47 2.72 -12.64
CA ILE A 214 -23.75 3.01 -11.98
C ILE A 214 -23.53 4.09 -10.94
N VAL A 215 -24.23 5.22 -11.12
CA VAL A 215 -24.32 6.30 -10.15
C VAL A 215 -25.64 6.17 -9.42
N GLU A 216 -25.58 5.68 -8.17
CA GLU A 216 -26.75 5.37 -7.33
C GLU A 216 -27.77 6.53 -7.31
N GLY A 217 -29.03 6.21 -7.63
CA GLY A 217 -30.12 7.15 -7.67
C GLY A 217 -30.14 8.11 -8.88
N LYS A 218 -29.21 7.99 -9.84
CA LYS A 218 -29.15 8.87 -11.02
C LYS A 218 -29.37 8.13 -12.35
N ASN A 219 -28.62 7.05 -12.60
CA ASN A 219 -28.82 6.21 -13.79
C ASN A 219 -29.23 4.79 -13.42
N GLY A 220 -29.29 4.47 -12.13
CA GLY A 220 -29.66 3.16 -11.66
C GLY A 220 -29.54 3.02 -10.15
N HIS A 221 -29.65 1.78 -9.72
CA HIS A 221 -29.52 1.37 -8.32
C HIS A 221 -28.75 0.06 -8.19
N PHE A 222 -28.15 -0.13 -7.01
CA PHE A 222 -27.62 -1.42 -6.59
C PHE A 222 -28.62 -2.13 -5.67
N PHE A 223 -28.52 -3.46 -5.63
CA PHE A 223 -29.16 -4.30 -4.61
C PHE A 223 -28.14 -5.30 -4.05
N TYR A 224 -28.34 -5.74 -2.81
CA TYR A 224 -27.46 -6.64 -2.08
C TYR A 224 -28.12 -7.97 -1.71
N SER A 225 -29.47 -8.03 -1.75
CA SER A 225 -30.23 -9.22 -1.47
C SER A 225 -31.41 -9.37 -2.45
N LYS A 226 -32.04 -10.55 -2.46
CA LYS A 226 -33.26 -10.84 -3.23
C LYS A 226 -34.40 -9.93 -2.80
N GLU A 227 -34.54 -9.68 -1.51
CA GLU A 227 -35.58 -8.83 -0.92
C GLU A 227 -35.43 -7.38 -1.41
N GLU A 228 -34.19 -6.84 -1.38
CA GLU A 228 -33.92 -5.49 -1.91
C GLU A 228 -34.19 -5.41 -3.41
N TYR A 229 -33.84 -6.46 -4.17
CA TYR A 229 -34.15 -6.53 -5.61
C TYR A 229 -35.66 -6.40 -5.84
N ILE A 230 -36.48 -7.20 -5.11
CA ILE A 230 -37.93 -7.16 -5.21
C ILE A 230 -38.46 -5.75 -4.89
N GLU A 231 -37.99 -5.15 -3.80
CA GLU A 231 -38.41 -3.80 -3.37
C GLU A 231 -38.06 -2.76 -4.41
N LYS A 232 -36.84 -2.77 -4.94
CA LYS A 232 -36.36 -1.82 -5.95
C LYS A 232 -37.11 -1.96 -7.26
N VAL A 233 -37.35 -3.17 -7.74
CA VAL A 233 -38.13 -3.38 -8.97
C VAL A 233 -39.54 -2.80 -8.85
N VAL A 234 -40.23 -3.10 -7.73
CA VAL A 234 -41.57 -2.58 -7.48
C VAL A 234 -41.57 -1.05 -7.31
N GLU A 235 -40.61 -0.49 -6.57
CA GLU A 235 -40.45 0.97 -6.43
C GLU A 235 -40.28 1.65 -7.80
N LEU A 236 -39.34 1.15 -8.61
CA LEU A 236 -39.00 1.73 -9.91
C LEU A 236 -40.13 1.56 -10.93
N SER A 237 -40.93 0.51 -10.85
CA SER A 237 -42.08 0.31 -11.76
C SER A 237 -43.21 1.33 -11.57
N HIS A 238 -43.24 2.04 -10.44
CA HIS A 238 -44.21 3.11 -10.16
C HIS A 238 -43.62 4.52 -10.27
N LYS A 239 -42.32 4.61 -10.56
CA LYS A 239 -41.58 5.89 -10.59
C LYS A 239 -41.49 6.43 -12.01
N ASP A 240 -41.52 7.76 -12.15
CA ASP A 240 -41.10 8.41 -13.38
C ASP A 240 -39.58 8.24 -13.56
N LEU A 241 -39.14 7.51 -14.57
CA LEU A 241 -37.76 7.21 -14.88
C LEU A 241 -37.12 8.18 -15.90
N THR A 242 -37.81 9.24 -16.30
CA THR A 242 -37.33 10.19 -17.31
C THR A 242 -35.93 10.75 -16.96
N SER A 243 -35.77 11.24 -15.75
CA SER A 243 -34.48 11.78 -15.28
C SER A 243 -33.36 10.72 -15.23
N TYR A 244 -33.71 9.48 -14.91
CA TYR A 244 -32.75 8.34 -14.92
C TYR A 244 -32.31 8.02 -16.35
N LYS A 245 -33.23 8.00 -17.29
CA LYS A 245 -32.98 7.74 -18.71
C LYS A 245 -32.05 8.81 -19.32
N GLU A 246 -32.33 10.06 -19.08
CA GLU A 246 -31.48 11.20 -19.52
C GLU A 246 -30.07 11.11 -18.96
N TYR A 247 -29.95 10.84 -17.66
CA TYR A 247 -28.66 10.74 -17.02
C TYR A 247 -27.89 9.48 -17.50
N ALA A 248 -28.57 8.35 -17.73
CA ALA A 248 -27.97 7.12 -18.25
C ALA A 248 -27.29 7.35 -19.60
N VAL A 249 -28.00 7.95 -20.56
CA VAL A 249 -27.45 8.28 -21.89
C VAL A 249 -26.23 9.20 -21.78
N LYS A 250 -26.34 10.25 -20.96
CA LYS A 250 -25.24 11.20 -20.77
C LYS A 250 -24.02 10.53 -20.12
N HIS A 251 -24.24 9.69 -19.11
CA HIS A 251 -23.16 9.01 -18.39
C HIS A 251 -22.47 7.95 -19.25
N ALA A 252 -23.21 7.25 -20.09
CA ALA A 252 -22.66 6.25 -21.02
C ALA A 252 -21.57 6.83 -21.95
N GLN A 253 -21.63 8.13 -22.29
CA GLN A 253 -20.66 8.77 -23.18
C GLN A 253 -19.21 8.68 -22.68
N GLN A 254 -18.98 8.49 -21.39
CA GLN A 254 -17.63 8.31 -20.84
C GLN A 254 -16.98 7.01 -21.29
N PHE A 255 -17.77 6.07 -21.80
CA PHE A 255 -17.35 4.76 -22.28
C PHE A 255 -17.40 4.65 -23.81
N ASP A 256 -17.39 5.78 -24.51
CA ASP A 256 -17.36 5.81 -25.97
C ASP A 256 -16.02 5.30 -26.51
N SER A 257 -16.08 4.71 -27.70
CA SER A 257 -14.91 4.19 -28.42
C SER A 257 -13.81 5.22 -28.65
N HIS A 258 -14.19 6.50 -28.86
CA HIS A 258 -13.24 7.59 -29.04
C HIS A 258 -12.47 7.89 -27.73
N THR A 259 -13.16 7.95 -26.59
CA THR A 259 -12.54 8.13 -25.27
C THR A 259 -11.56 6.99 -24.95
N PHE A 260 -11.95 5.75 -25.29
CA PHE A 260 -11.06 4.60 -25.18
C PHE A 260 -9.84 4.74 -26.08
N TYR A 261 -10.02 5.12 -27.34
CA TYR A 261 -8.92 5.35 -28.28
C TYR A 261 -7.91 6.38 -27.74
N GLU A 262 -8.40 7.53 -27.27
CA GLU A 262 -7.54 8.57 -26.70
C GLU A 262 -6.75 8.04 -25.48
N GLY A 263 -7.42 7.31 -24.58
CA GLY A 263 -6.77 6.71 -23.42
C GLY A 263 -5.69 5.70 -23.82
N VAL A 264 -5.95 4.85 -24.80
CA VAL A 264 -4.97 3.88 -25.33
C VAL A 264 -3.79 4.60 -25.99
N MET A 265 -4.05 5.62 -26.80
CA MET A 265 -3.00 6.40 -27.46
C MET A 265 -2.12 7.11 -26.45
N GLN A 266 -2.68 7.68 -25.41
CA GLN A 266 -1.89 8.30 -24.32
C GLN A 266 -0.94 7.29 -23.65
N VAL A 267 -1.39 6.04 -23.42
CA VAL A 267 -0.52 4.99 -22.86
C VAL A 267 0.58 4.60 -23.87
N TYR A 268 0.27 4.57 -25.15
CA TYR A 268 1.27 4.28 -26.19
C TYR A 268 2.33 5.37 -26.28
N ASP A 269 1.91 6.63 -26.31
CA ASP A 269 2.83 7.79 -26.36
C ASP A 269 3.74 7.82 -25.14
N THR A 270 3.18 7.63 -23.94
CA THR A 270 3.97 7.52 -22.68
C THR A 270 4.96 6.34 -22.75
N SER A 271 4.52 5.18 -23.27
CA SER A 271 5.37 4.00 -23.39
C SER A 271 6.50 4.19 -24.41
N ILE A 272 6.26 4.94 -25.50
CA ILE A 272 7.26 5.31 -26.51
C ILE A 272 8.26 6.28 -25.90
N ASP A 273 7.81 7.33 -25.22
CA ASP A 273 8.66 8.31 -24.54
C ASP A 273 9.56 7.66 -23.50
N HIS A 274 9.02 6.77 -22.67
CA HIS A 274 9.79 5.96 -21.72
C HIS A 274 10.85 5.11 -22.44
N PHE A 275 10.53 4.54 -23.61
CA PHE A 275 11.46 3.72 -24.36
C PHE A 275 12.54 4.52 -25.07
N GLU A 276 12.23 5.68 -25.63
CA GLU A 276 13.19 6.57 -26.32
C GLU A 276 14.14 7.25 -25.33
N ASN A 277 13.66 7.58 -24.14
CA ASN A 277 14.43 8.17 -23.05
C ASN A 277 15.18 7.15 -22.19
N CYS A 278 15.20 5.86 -22.54
CA CYS A 278 15.97 4.84 -21.83
C CYS A 278 17.47 5.03 -21.95
N PHE A 279 18.18 4.60 -20.93
CA PHE A 279 19.61 4.35 -21.00
C PHE A 279 19.89 2.93 -21.50
N ILE A 280 20.97 2.78 -22.27
CA ILE A 280 21.45 1.47 -22.74
C ILE A 280 22.66 1.07 -21.92
N VAL A 281 22.69 -0.14 -21.43
CA VAL A 281 23.87 -0.72 -20.77
C VAL A 281 24.99 -0.87 -21.82
N SER A 282 25.96 0.03 -21.79
CA SER A 282 27.07 0.06 -22.76
C SER A 282 28.20 -0.88 -22.37
N SER A 283 28.53 -0.96 -21.10
CA SER A 283 29.53 -1.90 -20.57
C SER A 283 29.16 -2.40 -19.18
N ILE A 284 29.66 -3.59 -18.88
CA ILE A 284 29.58 -4.24 -17.57
C ILE A 284 30.96 -4.77 -17.25
N THR A 285 31.55 -4.27 -16.17
CA THR A 285 32.89 -4.66 -15.75
C THR A 285 32.83 -5.21 -14.32
N PRO A 286 33.08 -6.51 -14.10
CA PRO A 286 33.18 -7.05 -12.75
C PRO A 286 34.35 -6.40 -12.00
N ASN A 287 34.09 -6.04 -10.75
CA ASN A 287 35.07 -5.58 -9.79
C ASN A 287 34.94 -6.48 -8.54
N ASP A 288 35.95 -6.65 -7.72
CA ASP A 288 36.06 -7.68 -6.63
C ASP A 288 34.75 -8.10 -5.95
N LYS A 289 33.90 -7.17 -5.55
CA LYS A 289 32.62 -7.43 -4.87
C LYS A 289 31.42 -6.74 -5.53
N LEU A 290 31.66 -5.89 -6.50
CA LEU A 290 30.67 -5.08 -7.18
C LEU A 290 30.85 -5.20 -8.70
N VAL A 291 29.86 -4.74 -9.43
CA VAL A 291 29.87 -4.68 -10.89
C VAL A 291 29.72 -3.23 -11.31
N SER A 292 30.69 -2.70 -12.00
CA SER A 292 30.61 -1.37 -12.60
C SER A 292 29.83 -1.44 -13.91
N ILE A 293 28.79 -0.64 -14.02
CA ILE A 293 27.89 -0.57 -15.17
C ILE A 293 27.95 0.84 -15.75
N GLU A 294 28.24 0.93 -17.03
CA GLU A 294 28.08 2.17 -17.77
C GLU A 294 26.79 2.16 -18.56
N LEU A 295 26.00 3.23 -18.38
CA LEU A 295 24.74 3.47 -19.05
C LEU A 295 24.87 4.67 -19.97
N THR A 296 24.35 4.56 -21.20
CA THR A 296 24.40 5.65 -22.18
C THR A 296 23.01 5.95 -22.74
N SER A 297 22.67 7.24 -22.86
CA SER A 297 21.46 7.72 -23.57
C SER A 297 21.87 8.94 -24.39
N GLY A 298 22.05 8.76 -25.68
CA GLY A 298 22.62 9.79 -26.56
C GLY A 298 23.99 10.24 -26.09
N LYS A 299 24.14 11.53 -25.72
CA LYS A 299 25.37 12.08 -25.17
C LYS A 299 25.54 11.93 -23.65
N ARG A 300 24.48 11.47 -22.95
CA ARG A 300 24.50 11.31 -21.51
C ARG A 300 25.13 9.97 -21.14
N LYS A 301 26.01 9.99 -20.15
CA LYS A 301 26.63 8.79 -19.59
C LYS A 301 26.40 8.78 -18.08
N VAL A 302 26.05 7.62 -17.55
CA VAL A 302 25.90 7.37 -16.11
C VAL A 302 26.69 6.13 -15.79
N ALA A 303 27.56 6.20 -14.79
CA ALA A 303 28.29 5.05 -14.26
C ALA A 303 27.70 4.68 -12.89
N LEU A 304 27.42 3.41 -12.67
CA LEU A 304 26.86 2.87 -11.44
C LEU A 304 27.68 1.67 -10.97
N GLU A 305 27.81 1.55 -9.67
CA GLU A 305 28.33 0.33 -9.02
C GLU A 305 27.17 -0.45 -8.44
N CYS A 306 26.95 -1.66 -8.92
CA CYS A 306 25.85 -2.52 -8.56
C CYS A 306 26.34 -3.79 -7.84
N SER A 307 25.52 -4.40 -7.01
CA SER A 307 25.77 -5.76 -6.50
C SER A 307 25.44 -6.79 -7.61
N LEU A 308 25.92 -7.99 -7.47
CA LEU A 308 25.51 -9.11 -8.36
C LEU A 308 24.00 -9.34 -8.29
N GLU A 309 23.42 -9.24 -7.10
CA GLU A 309 21.97 -9.36 -6.90
C GLU A 309 21.20 -8.27 -7.68
N ASP A 310 21.71 -7.03 -7.73
CA ASP A 310 21.11 -5.94 -8.52
C ASP A 310 21.19 -6.26 -10.02
N VAL A 311 22.33 -6.80 -10.48
CA VAL A 311 22.52 -7.19 -11.90
C VAL A 311 21.51 -8.26 -12.30
N GLU A 312 21.30 -9.27 -11.47
CA GLU A 312 20.33 -10.34 -11.72
C GLU A 312 18.89 -9.85 -11.64
N SER A 313 18.56 -9.09 -10.57
CA SER A 313 17.18 -8.61 -10.30
C SER A 313 16.66 -7.66 -11.37
N PHE A 314 17.52 -6.82 -11.92
CA PHE A 314 17.18 -5.84 -12.95
C PHE A 314 17.58 -6.29 -14.36
N HIS A 315 18.06 -7.53 -14.51
CA HIS A 315 18.51 -8.11 -15.81
C HIS A 315 19.48 -7.19 -16.56
N LEU A 316 20.48 -6.67 -15.85
CA LEU A 316 21.44 -5.72 -16.40
C LEU A 316 22.45 -6.49 -17.27
N VAL A 317 22.16 -6.62 -18.56
CA VAL A 317 23.06 -7.22 -19.55
C VAL A 317 23.45 -6.18 -20.59
N LYS A 318 24.61 -6.34 -21.21
CA LYS A 318 25.06 -5.41 -22.27
C LYS A 318 24.02 -5.31 -23.38
N GLY A 319 23.62 -4.08 -23.71
CA GLY A 319 22.55 -3.77 -24.66
C GLY A 319 21.14 -3.70 -24.04
N ALA A 320 20.97 -4.05 -22.77
CA ALA A 320 19.69 -3.89 -22.07
C ALA A 320 19.32 -2.40 -22.00
N ARG A 321 18.02 -2.13 -22.12
CA ARG A 321 17.45 -0.78 -21.96
C ARG A 321 16.92 -0.63 -20.55
N ILE A 322 17.33 0.44 -19.89
CA ILE A 322 17.03 0.74 -18.49
C ILE A 322 16.32 2.08 -18.43
N ASN A 323 15.15 2.14 -17.86
CA ASN A 323 14.40 3.37 -17.67
C ASN A 323 15.00 4.20 -16.51
N HIS A 324 14.61 5.47 -16.42
CA HIS A 324 15.06 6.37 -15.36
C HIS A 324 14.76 5.87 -13.97
N ASP A 325 13.57 5.28 -13.73
CA ASP A 325 13.17 4.79 -12.42
C ASP A 325 14.10 3.71 -11.88
N VAL A 326 14.51 2.78 -12.74
CA VAL A 326 15.49 1.74 -12.36
C VAL A 326 16.86 2.35 -12.06
N ILE A 327 17.27 3.35 -12.82
CA ILE A 327 18.52 4.06 -12.57
C ILE A 327 18.49 4.77 -11.22
N ASP A 328 17.40 5.40 -10.87
CA ASP A 328 17.25 6.10 -9.59
C ASP A 328 17.23 5.10 -8.41
N ILE A 329 16.58 3.95 -8.57
CA ILE A 329 16.66 2.85 -7.59
C ILE A 329 18.09 2.34 -7.44
N LEU A 330 18.80 2.14 -8.53
CA LEU A 330 20.20 1.67 -8.49
C LEU A 330 21.14 2.70 -7.86
N LYS A 331 20.95 4.00 -8.13
CA LYS A 331 21.68 5.10 -7.48
C LYS A 331 21.42 5.12 -5.98
N GLU A 332 20.16 5.04 -5.57
CA GLU A 332 19.80 4.98 -4.16
C GLU A 332 20.49 3.81 -3.46
N LYS A 333 20.41 2.62 -4.05
CA LYS A 333 21.10 1.42 -3.51
C LYS A 333 22.63 1.63 -3.44
N GLN A 334 23.24 2.24 -4.44
CA GLN A 334 24.65 2.59 -4.42
C GLN A 334 24.98 3.56 -3.29
N ASN A 335 24.18 4.62 -3.12
CA ASN A 335 24.36 5.63 -2.07
C ASN A 335 24.24 5.01 -0.67
N VAL A 336 23.24 4.16 -0.46
CA VAL A 336 23.08 3.41 0.81
C VAL A 336 24.29 2.53 1.10
N ARG A 337 24.86 1.84 0.08
CA ARG A 337 26.09 1.06 0.25
C ARG A 337 27.28 1.96 0.61
N GLN A 338 27.45 3.09 -0.05
CA GLN A 338 28.54 4.04 0.25
C GLN A 338 28.41 4.59 1.67
N LEU A 339 27.20 4.97 2.09
CA LEU A 339 26.90 5.37 3.47
C LEU A 339 27.25 4.27 4.47
N TYR A 340 26.85 3.04 4.17
CA TYR A 340 27.14 1.90 5.03
C TYR A 340 28.65 1.71 5.24
N PHE A 341 29.49 1.78 4.21
CA PHE A 341 30.93 1.70 4.34
C PHE A 341 31.52 2.88 5.13
N LYS A 342 31.00 4.11 4.92
CA LYS A 342 31.40 5.28 5.71
C LYS A 342 31.04 5.10 7.18
N ALA A 343 29.84 4.60 7.47
CA ALA A 343 29.38 4.34 8.83
C ALA A 343 30.20 3.26 9.53
N ILE A 344 30.51 2.14 8.86
CA ILE A 344 31.41 1.09 9.39
C ILE A 344 32.77 1.66 9.77
N LYS A 345 33.31 2.52 8.90
CA LYS A 345 34.58 3.19 9.19
C LYS A 345 34.50 4.09 10.42
N LEU A 346 33.41 4.85 10.59
CA LEU A 346 33.22 5.67 11.80
C LEU A 346 33.10 4.81 13.04
N LEU A 347 32.31 3.74 13.00
CA LEU A 347 32.09 2.81 14.10
C LEU A 347 33.37 2.04 14.51
N SER A 348 34.32 1.89 13.58
CA SER A 348 35.62 1.28 13.90
C SER A 348 36.54 2.17 14.75
N TYR A 349 36.27 3.49 14.81
CA TYR A 349 37.06 4.43 15.60
C TYR A 349 36.40 4.84 16.91
N HIS A 350 35.05 4.93 16.93
CA HIS A 350 34.29 5.40 18.09
C HIS A 350 32.92 4.70 18.14
N ASP A 351 32.42 4.52 19.35
CA ASP A 351 31.03 4.15 19.58
C ASP A 351 30.13 5.36 19.30
N TYR A 352 29.04 5.14 18.60
CA TYR A 352 27.99 6.12 18.31
C TYR A 352 26.64 5.62 18.80
N CYS A 353 25.82 6.50 19.34
CA CYS A 353 24.38 6.23 19.40
C CYS A 353 23.74 6.51 18.05
N PHE A 354 22.51 6.02 17.87
CA PHE A 354 21.77 6.16 16.60
C PHE A 354 21.74 7.60 16.10
N ASN A 355 21.32 8.55 16.93
CA ASN A 355 21.16 9.95 16.54
C ASN A 355 22.49 10.66 16.26
N ASP A 356 23.54 10.37 17.02
CA ASP A 356 24.87 10.94 16.76
C ASP A 356 25.41 10.46 15.40
N LEU A 357 25.19 9.19 15.04
CA LEU A 357 25.63 8.68 13.75
C LEU A 357 24.82 9.27 12.61
N VAL A 358 23.49 9.41 12.75
CA VAL A 358 22.64 10.11 11.75
C VAL A 358 23.18 11.51 11.52
N LYS A 359 23.32 12.34 12.57
CA LYS A 359 23.88 13.69 12.47
C LYS A 359 25.27 13.71 11.80
N ARG A 360 26.07 12.71 12.05
CA ARG A 360 27.40 12.59 11.45
C ARG A 360 27.32 12.23 9.96
N LEU A 361 26.42 11.34 9.56
CA LEU A 361 26.22 10.97 8.17
C LEU A 361 25.63 12.13 7.34
N GLU A 362 24.74 12.93 7.93
CA GLU A 362 24.22 14.16 7.30
C GLU A 362 25.31 15.14 6.90
N THR A 363 26.39 15.20 7.65
CA THR A 363 27.52 16.12 7.34
C THR A 363 28.24 15.81 6.03
N TYR A 364 28.00 14.64 5.42
CA TYR A 364 28.61 14.32 4.13
C TYR A 364 27.91 15.02 2.94
N GLY A 365 26.67 15.52 3.11
CA GLY A 365 26.00 16.42 2.18
C GLY A 365 25.50 15.83 0.85
N ASP A 366 25.99 14.65 0.48
CA ASP A 366 25.72 14.02 -0.83
C ASP A 366 24.54 13.03 -0.79
N PHE A 367 23.88 12.87 0.38
CA PHE A 367 22.90 11.83 0.65
C PHE A 367 21.64 12.45 1.23
N ASN A 368 20.49 11.90 0.84
CA ASN A 368 19.20 12.33 1.37
C ASN A 368 18.82 11.56 2.65
N GLU A 369 17.82 12.07 3.36
CA GLU A 369 17.34 11.51 4.62
C GLU A 369 16.90 10.04 4.48
N ILE A 370 16.24 9.69 3.37
CA ILE A 370 15.76 8.32 3.11
C ILE A 370 16.93 7.34 3.00
N GLU A 371 17.99 7.73 2.30
CA GLU A 371 19.19 6.92 2.14
C GLU A 371 19.92 6.72 3.47
N ILE A 372 20.00 7.77 4.29
CA ILE A 372 20.59 7.71 5.63
C ILE A 372 19.77 6.75 6.51
N MET A 373 18.44 6.87 6.52
CA MET A 373 17.58 6.01 7.34
C MET A 373 17.63 4.55 6.87
N LYS A 374 17.70 4.27 5.58
CA LYS A 374 17.93 2.92 5.05
C LYS A 374 19.28 2.34 5.48
N CYS A 375 20.32 3.15 5.47
CA CYS A 375 21.63 2.76 6.00
C CYS A 375 21.57 2.45 7.49
N MET A 376 20.91 3.29 8.29
CA MET A 376 20.73 3.08 9.73
C MET A 376 19.96 1.80 10.03
N ALA A 377 18.90 1.50 9.29
CA ALA A 377 18.15 0.24 9.41
C ALA A 377 19.07 -0.98 9.18
N LEU A 378 19.90 -0.96 8.13
CA LEU A 378 20.87 -2.04 7.88
C LEU A 378 21.91 -2.22 9.00
N LEU A 379 22.35 -1.11 9.61
CA LEU A 379 23.29 -1.16 10.72
C LEU A 379 22.64 -1.74 11.98
N THR A 380 21.39 -1.38 12.24
CA THR A 380 20.60 -1.88 13.38
C THR A 380 20.30 -3.37 13.22
N ASP A 381 19.83 -3.82 12.05
CA ASP A 381 19.55 -5.24 11.75
C ASP A 381 20.79 -6.13 11.93
N ARG A 382 21.96 -5.58 11.67
CA ARG A 382 23.24 -6.27 11.84
C ARG A 382 23.86 -6.10 13.26
N HIS A 383 23.13 -5.50 14.18
CA HIS A 383 23.57 -5.21 15.55
C HIS A 383 24.89 -4.43 15.63
N LEU A 384 25.16 -3.59 14.64
CA LEU A 384 26.34 -2.72 14.59
C LEU A 384 26.09 -1.39 15.33
N ILE A 385 24.83 -1.04 15.52
CA ILE A 385 24.37 0.04 16.38
C ILE A 385 23.38 -0.55 17.36
N ASP A 386 23.61 -0.28 18.65
CA ASP A 386 22.78 -0.70 19.75
C ASP A 386 22.83 0.39 20.83
N ASP A 387 21.79 1.20 20.90
CA ASP A 387 21.70 2.30 21.85
C ASP A 387 21.69 1.82 23.31
N ARG A 388 21.18 0.61 23.61
CA ARG A 388 21.26 0.03 24.96
C ARG A 388 22.71 -0.22 25.38
N LYS A 389 23.46 -0.87 24.50
CA LYS A 389 24.88 -1.13 24.71
C LYS A 389 25.67 0.18 24.82
N TYR A 390 25.34 1.16 23.99
CA TYR A 390 25.94 2.49 24.03
C TYR A 390 25.69 3.16 25.37
N VAL A 391 24.45 3.18 25.87
CA VAL A 391 24.05 3.76 27.15
C VAL A 391 24.86 3.10 28.31
N LYS A 392 24.87 1.77 28.35
CA LYS A 392 25.63 1.02 29.34
C LYS A 392 27.12 1.43 29.38
N ASN A 393 27.77 1.37 28.20
CA ASN A 393 29.19 1.71 28.07
C ASN A 393 29.46 3.17 28.47
N TYR A 394 28.54 4.09 28.13
CA TYR A 394 28.65 5.51 28.45
C TYR A 394 28.57 5.77 29.97
N ILE A 395 27.66 5.09 30.66
CA ILE A 395 27.51 5.17 32.13
C ILE A 395 28.77 4.67 32.77
N GLU A 396 29.26 3.47 32.41
CA GLU A 396 30.51 2.92 32.95
C GLU A 396 31.72 3.86 32.76
N ALA A 397 31.85 4.38 31.52
CA ALA A 397 32.93 5.31 31.21
C ALA A 397 32.82 6.63 31.98
N THR A 398 31.61 7.08 32.28
CA THR A 398 31.36 8.30 33.05
C THR A 398 31.71 8.10 34.53
N LEU A 399 31.33 6.95 35.10
CA LEU A 399 31.73 6.57 36.47
C LEU A 399 33.25 6.44 36.60
N LYS A 400 33.91 5.74 35.67
CA LYS A 400 35.39 5.61 35.63
C LYS A 400 36.11 6.98 35.56
N LYS A 401 35.48 8.00 34.96
CA LYS A 401 35.97 9.39 34.95
C LYS A 401 35.63 10.14 36.25
N GLY A 402 35.08 9.50 37.23
CA GLY A 402 34.70 10.09 38.51
C GLY A 402 33.54 11.08 38.41
N LYS A 403 32.56 10.79 37.58
CA LYS A 403 31.30 11.54 37.46
C LYS A 403 30.12 10.61 37.78
N GLY A 404 29.08 11.13 38.42
CA GLY A 404 27.93 10.34 38.85
C GLY A 404 26.86 10.16 37.75
N PHE A 405 25.84 9.35 38.07
CA PHE A 405 24.74 8.99 37.16
C PHE A 405 23.98 10.20 36.63
N LYS A 406 23.73 11.23 37.46
CA LYS A 406 23.02 12.45 36.98
C LYS A 406 23.73 13.12 35.82
N LYS A 407 25.08 13.10 35.84
CA LYS A 407 25.85 13.66 34.71
C LYS A 407 25.75 12.78 33.48
N ALA A 408 25.79 11.46 33.62
CA ALA A 408 25.60 10.54 32.54
C ALA A 408 24.20 10.69 31.91
N ILE A 409 23.15 10.77 32.74
CA ILE A 409 21.77 10.98 32.28
C ILE A 409 21.65 12.27 31.47
N LEU A 410 22.17 13.38 31.97
CA LEU A 410 22.10 14.67 31.27
C LEU A 410 22.81 14.62 29.91
N ASP A 411 24.00 14.03 29.88
CA ASP A 411 24.80 13.93 28.65
C ASP A 411 24.13 12.99 27.63
N LEU A 412 23.48 11.91 28.08
CA LEU A 412 22.72 10.98 27.19
C LEU A 412 21.42 11.61 26.68
N LYS A 413 20.71 12.37 27.54
CA LYS A 413 19.51 13.14 27.08
C LYS A 413 19.88 14.19 26.03
N ASN A 414 21.02 14.85 26.16
CA ASN A 414 21.53 15.80 25.16
C ASN A 414 21.91 15.14 23.81
N LYS A 415 22.00 13.83 23.77
CA LYS A 415 22.21 13.01 22.56
C LYS A 415 20.90 12.48 21.96
N ASP A 416 19.76 12.95 22.49
CA ASP A 416 18.41 12.55 22.08
C ASP A 416 18.15 11.03 22.23
N ILE A 417 18.79 10.40 23.23
CA ILE A 417 18.52 9.00 23.58
C ILE A 417 17.21 8.94 24.38
N PRO A 418 16.29 8.03 24.06
CA PRO A 418 15.00 7.90 24.75
C PRO A 418 15.17 7.67 26.27
N GLU A 419 14.41 8.41 27.08
CA GLU A 419 14.52 8.43 28.53
C GLU A 419 14.32 7.04 29.15
N HIS A 420 13.35 6.28 28.64
CA HIS A 420 13.09 4.92 29.11
C HIS A 420 14.30 3.98 28.95
N LEU A 421 15.09 4.13 27.85
CA LEU A 421 16.31 3.32 27.67
C LEU A 421 17.40 3.68 28.70
N ILE A 422 17.50 4.97 29.01
CA ILE A 422 18.47 5.44 30.01
C ILE A 422 18.11 4.90 31.41
N GLU A 423 16.81 4.98 31.76
CA GLU A 423 16.30 4.51 33.07
C GLU A 423 16.46 2.99 33.20
N GLU A 424 16.03 2.21 32.20
CA GLU A 424 16.17 0.75 32.20
C GLU A 424 17.64 0.28 32.33
N GLU A 425 18.57 1.00 31.73
CA GLU A 425 19.99 0.63 31.87
C GLU A 425 20.58 1.07 33.20
N ILE A 426 20.19 2.23 33.74
CA ILE A 426 20.65 2.68 35.07
C ILE A 426 20.17 1.75 36.18
N GLU A 427 18.92 1.26 36.10
CA GLU A 427 18.37 0.32 37.08
C GLU A 427 19.17 -1.01 37.18
N LYS A 428 19.94 -1.34 36.13
CA LYS A 428 20.80 -2.54 36.14
C LYS A 428 22.13 -2.34 36.86
N PHE A 429 22.51 -1.10 37.14
CA PHE A 429 23.71 -0.81 37.94
C PHE A 429 23.37 -0.90 39.43
N ASP A 430 24.24 -1.55 40.19
CA ASP A 430 24.10 -1.61 41.63
C ASP A 430 24.39 -0.20 42.25
N GLU A 431 23.55 0.23 43.19
CA GLU A 431 23.79 1.47 43.94
C GLU A 431 25.17 1.52 44.59
N THR A 432 25.78 0.37 44.88
CA THR A 432 27.14 0.25 45.43
C THR A 432 28.22 0.72 44.45
N GLU A 433 28.01 0.55 43.14
CA GLU A 433 29.00 0.95 42.13
C GLU A 433 29.21 2.47 42.11
N GLU A 434 28.13 3.28 42.07
CA GLU A 434 28.27 4.74 42.13
C GLU A 434 28.92 5.19 43.45
N LYS A 435 28.60 4.50 44.56
CA LYS A 435 29.15 4.78 45.89
C LYS A 435 30.65 4.56 45.95
N ASP A 436 31.17 3.47 45.36
CA ASP A 436 32.59 3.17 45.35
C ASP A 436 33.42 4.24 44.62
N TYR A 437 32.91 4.72 43.47
CA TYR A 437 33.54 5.83 42.74
C TYR A 437 33.49 7.14 43.56
N ALA A 438 32.41 7.40 44.27
CA ALA A 438 32.28 8.57 45.14
C ALA A 438 33.25 8.50 46.31
N LEU A 439 33.42 7.32 46.96
CA LEU A 439 34.37 7.09 48.03
C LEU A 439 35.81 7.40 47.58
N ASN A 440 36.22 6.93 46.41
CA ASN A 440 37.56 7.24 45.88
C ASN A 440 37.80 8.75 45.73
N ILE A 441 36.77 9.52 45.41
CA ILE A 441 36.87 10.99 45.31
C ILE A 441 36.99 11.60 46.72
N VAL A 442 36.23 11.08 47.66
CA VAL A 442 36.31 11.52 49.09
C VAL A 442 37.69 11.28 49.62
N ASP A 443 38.28 10.09 49.42
CA ASP A 443 39.66 9.78 49.83
C ASP A 443 40.67 10.77 49.28
N GLN A 444 40.59 11.07 47.97
CA GLN A 444 41.47 12.04 47.32
C GLN A 444 41.30 13.46 47.91
N LEU A 445 40.06 13.88 48.15
CA LEU A 445 39.77 15.20 48.70
C LEU A 445 40.17 15.28 50.17
N TYR A 446 39.95 14.22 50.94
CA TYR A 446 40.35 14.13 52.33
C TYR A 446 41.86 14.22 52.49
N SER A 447 42.61 13.46 51.70
CA SER A 447 44.06 13.44 51.75
C SER A 447 44.71 14.77 51.31
N ASN A 448 44.14 15.41 50.24
CA ASN A 448 44.73 16.60 49.63
C ASN A 448 44.34 17.93 50.30
N ASN A 449 43.41 17.92 51.27
CA ASN A 449 42.88 19.16 51.87
C ASN A 449 43.06 19.22 53.37
N SER A 450 44.23 18.84 53.82
CA SER A 450 44.60 18.87 55.27
C SER A 450 44.50 20.23 55.93
N LYS A 451 44.47 21.32 55.15
CA LYS A 451 44.42 22.72 55.65
C LYS A 451 42.99 23.27 55.85
N LEU A 452 41.96 22.53 55.52
CA LEU A 452 40.57 22.97 55.70
C LEU A 452 40.03 22.53 57.07
N SER A 453 39.13 23.35 57.65
CA SER A 453 38.37 22.95 58.84
C SER A 453 37.50 21.72 58.54
N PRO A 454 37.14 20.92 59.56
CA PRO A 454 36.26 19.75 59.34
C PRO A 454 34.97 20.07 58.59
N GLN A 455 34.28 21.14 58.98
CA GLN A 455 33.04 21.58 58.28
C GLN A 455 33.31 22.07 56.86
N GLY A 456 34.39 22.85 56.65
CA GLY A 456 34.80 23.32 55.33
C GLY A 456 35.16 22.17 54.36
N LEU A 457 35.82 21.11 54.91
CA LEU A 457 36.14 19.93 54.10
C LEU A 457 34.89 19.12 53.73
N ILE A 458 33.99 18.89 54.69
CA ILE A 458 32.70 18.22 54.45
C ILE A 458 31.88 18.98 53.39
N GLN A 459 31.77 20.30 53.51
CA GLN A 459 31.07 21.11 52.51
C GLN A 459 31.73 21.04 51.12
N LYS A 460 33.05 21.09 51.09
CA LYS A 460 33.80 20.95 49.82
C LYS A 460 33.56 19.60 49.17
N ILE A 461 33.56 18.52 49.93
CA ILE A 461 33.31 17.17 49.44
C ILE A 461 31.89 17.08 48.87
N LYS A 462 30.87 17.48 49.67
CA LYS A 462 29.47 17.47 49.22
C LYS A 462 29.28 18.26 47.94
N ARG A 463 29.83 19.48 47.88
CA ARG A 463 29.77 20.33 46.68
C ARG A 463 30.48 19.73 45.46
N THR A 464 31.61 19.09 45.67
CA THR A 464 32.38 18.46 44.61
C THR A 464 31.63 17.25 44.02
N LEU A 465 31.10 16.38 44.88
CA LEU A 465 30.30 15.23 44.46
C LEU A 465 29.03 15.68 43.74
N PHE A 466 28.33 16.68 44.26
CA PHE A 466 27.14 17.25 43.61
C PHE A 466 27.46 17.82 42.23
N ASN A 467 28.53 18.61 42.11
CA ASN A 467 28.96 19.19 40.85
C ASN A 467 29.43 18.14 39.82
N LYS A 468 29.90 16.99 40.30
CA LYS A 468 30.28 15.85 39.47
C LYS A 468 29.08 14.98 39.09
N GLY A 469 27.88 15.30 39.58
CA GLY A 469 26.62 14.66 39.21
C GLY A 469 26.31 13.36 39.95
N PHE A 470 26.87 13.17 41.17
CA PHE A 470 26.45 12.08 42.05
C PHE A 470 25.04 12.32 42.59
N SER A 471 24.31 11.25 42.87
CA SER A 471 22.94 11.35 43.41
C SER A 471 22.98 11.88 44.87
N GLN A 472 21.87 12.52 45.29
CA GLN A 472 21.78 12.98 46.68
C GLN A 472 21.91 11.80 47.68
N ASN A 473 21.27 10.67 47.36
CA ASN A 473 21.31 9.45 48.16
C ASN A 473 22.74 8.90 48.27
N THR A 474 23.47 8.86 47.13
CA THR A 474 24.87 8.43 47.12
C THR A 474 25.75 9.35 47.98
N ILE A 475 25.57 10.68 47.85
CA ILE A 475 26.31 11.67 48.65
C ILE A 475 26.05 11.46 50.16
N GLU A 476 24.79 11.30 50.55
CA GLU A 476 24.42 11.07 51.97
C GLU A 476 24.94 9.73 52.48
N SER A 477 24.80 8.67 51.65
CA SER A 477 25.34 7.34 52.01
C SER A 477 26.84 7.35 52.19
N VAL A 478 27.59 7.99 51.30
CA VAL A 478 29.05 8.11 51.41
C VAL A 478 29.43 8.94 52.61
N MET A 479 28.78 10.06 52.86
CA MET A 479 29.06 10.94 53.98
C MET A 479 28.75 10.31 55.34
N SER A 480 27.79 9.37 55.41
CA SER A 480 27.45 8.63 56.62
C SER A 480 28.34 7.43 56.86
N THR A 481 28.92 6.85 55.80
CA THR A 481 29.73 5.61 55.90
C THR A 481 31.22 5.90 56.00
N TYR A 482 31.67 7.07 55.50
CA TYR A 482 33.08 7.42 55.47
C TYR A 482 33.55 7.86 56.90
N ASP A 483 34.58 7.22 57.42
CA ASP A 483 35.15 7.55 58.70
C ASP A 483 36.12 8.73 58.58
N PHE A 484 35.67 9.91 59.00
CA PHE A 484 36.47 11.13 58.98
C PHE A 484 37.24 11.25 60.28
N GLU A 485 38.41 10.70 60.36
CA GLU A 485 39.34 10.89 61.58
C GLU A 485 39.87 12.35 61.59
N PHE A 486 39.20 13.22 62.31
CA PHE A 486 39.72 14.56 62.62
C PHE A 486 40.48 14.56 63.91
N SER A 487 41.84 14.53 63.86
CA SER A 487 42.64 14.61 65.06
C SER A 487 42.41 15.93 65.79
N HIS A 488 42.41 15.86 67.16
CA HIS A 488 42.23 17.03 67.99
C HIS A 488 43.30 18.10 67.74
N GLU A 489 44.51 17.68 67.38
CA GLU A 489 45.67 18.50 67.05
C GLU A 489 45.44 19.29 65.72
N ARG A 490 44.79 18.66 64.76
CA ARG A 490 44.41 19.29 63.51
C ARG A 490 43.33 20.40 63.69
N THR A 491 42.36 20.15 64.52
CA THR A 491 41.33 21.12 64.89
C THR A 491 41.86 22.32 65.61
N LEU A 492 42.77 22.13 66.59
CA LEU A 492 43.46 23.19 67.35
C LEU A 492 44.42 24.03 66.50
N SER A 493 45.13 23.41 65.54
CA SER A 493 46.04 24.13 64.63
C SER A 493 45.29 25.03 63.67
N LEU A 494 44.07 24.60 63.19
CA LEU A 494 43.21 25.38 62.30
C LEU A 494 42.54 26.54 63.05
N LEU A 495 42.09 26.32 64.31
CA LEU A 495 41.58 27.38 65.18
C LEU A 495 42.61 28.46 65.45
N ARG A 496 43.86 28.07 65.79
CA ARG A 496 44.97 29.02 65.95
C ARG A 496 45.22 29.86 64.70
N ARG A 497 45.17 29.27 63.54
CA ARG A 497 45.38 29.93 62.23
C ARG A 497 44.23 30.86 61.80
N GLU A 498 43.00 30.58 62.20
CA GLU A 498 41.88 31.48 62.03
C GLU A 498 41.95 32.67 63.02
N CYS A 499 42.31 32.41 64.24
CA CYS A 499 42.54 33.48 65.19
C CYS A 499 43.68 34.42 64.75
N GLU A 500 44.79 33.89 64.21
CA GLU A 500 45.88 34.69 63.64
C GLU A 500 45.53 35.50 62.38
N LYS A 501 44.44 35.20 61.69
CA LYS A 501 43.95 35.97 60.51
C LYS A 501 42.99 37.08 60.93
N THR A 502 42.48 37.05 62.15
CA THR A 502 41.46 37.98 62.65
C THR A 502 42.05 39.06 63.54
N TYR A 503 43.34 38.96 63.88
CA TYR A 503 44.16 39.97 64.50
C TYR A 503 45.25 40.42 63.53
#